data_66c1178879ee5eb0e7e244618e7337b4
#
_entry.id   66c1178879ee5eb0e7e244618e7337b4
#
_cell.length_a   1.000
_cell.length_b   1.000
_cell.length_c   1.000
_cell.angle_alpha   90.00
_cell.angle_beta   90.00
_cell.angle_gamma   90.00
#
_symmetry.space_group_name_H-M   'P 1'
#
loop_
_entity.id
_entity.type
_entity.pdbx_description
1 polymer ?
#
loop_
_entity_poly.entity_id
_entity_poly.type
_entity_poly.pdbx_seq_one_letter_code
_entity_poly.pdbx_strand_id
1 'polypeptide(L)'
;AITDPYKLTLWRRFKRVANLASGRYAKQAHNRYHDIMKLYAAENTISYTVSNYTANALKYYFTEIKKEINVCYSPLRKVDFTGEIENPILKKLVESGKKYFFMIAANRIYKNPGVVMKAFKRISEEYDVKLVTLKYGKNIHKSHIDIGYLSDADMDYAYKHALALLFPSFFEGFGYPPIEAIINGIPAIASNVTSIPEVLGDAGIYF
;
A
#
# COMPACT_ATOMS: atom_id res chain seq x y z
N ALA A 1 27.33 0.19 0.36
CA ALA A 1 26.52 -0.60 1.30
C ALA A 1 25.07 -0.17 1.13
N ILE A 2 24.22 -1.07 0.64
CA ILE A 2 22.77 -0.85 0.50
C ILE A 2 22.22 -0.81 1.91
N THR A 3 22.00 0.39 2.44
CA THR A 3 21.32 0.53 3.72
C THR A 3 19.83 0.25 3.45
N ASP A 4 19.40 -0.92 3.87
CA ASP A 4 17.98 -1.32 3.90
C ASP A 4 17.18 -0.22 4.62
N PRO A 5 16.21 0.44 3.99
CA PRO A 5 15.40 1.49 4.62
C PRO A 5 14.59 0.94 5.82
N TYR A 6 14.47 -0.39 5.90
CA TYR A 6 13.86 -1.09 7.04
C TYR A 6 14.87 -1.42 8.14
N LYS A 7 16.17 -1.18 7.95
CA LYS A 7 17.12 -1.25 9.06
C LYS A 7 16.78 -0.14 10.04
N LEU A 8 16.01 -0.50 11.02
CA LEU A 8 15.76 0.35 12.17
C LEU A 8 17.12 0.84 12.69
N THR A 9 17.27 2.16 12.90
CA THR A 9 18.45 2.70 13.60
C THR A 9 18.66 1.92 14.90
N LEU A 10 19.89 1.82 15.36
CA LEU A 10 20.22 1.08 16.59
C LEU A 10 19.30 1.49 17.77
N TRP A 11 19.01 2.77 17.87
CA TRP A 11 18.09 3.33 18.86
C TRP A 11 16.64 2.85 18.68
N ARG A 12 16.13 2.78 17.46
CA ARG A 12 14.78 2.25 17.19
C ARG A 12 14.69 0.76 17.46
N ARG A 13 15.76 0.00 17.18
CA ARG A 13 15.85 -1.43 17.55
C ARG A 13 15.82 -1.60 19.06
N PHE A 14 16.64 -0.83 19.79
CA PHE A 14 16.66 -0.83 21.25
C PHE A 14 15.29 -0.48 21.83
N LYS A 15 14.66 0.61 21.37
CA LYS A 15 13.32 1.00 21.80
C LYS A 15 12.27 -0.08 21.52
N ARG A 16 12.37 -0.79 20.38
CA ARG A 16 11.47 -1.89 20.05
C ARG A 16 11.66 -3.08 21.00
N VAL A 17 12.89 -3.47 21.27
CA VAL A 17 13.22 -4.53 22.24
C VAL A 17 12.78 -4.13 23.64
N ALA A 18 13.03 -2.91 24.07
CA ALA A 18 12.59 -2.40 25.38
C ALA A 18 11.06 -2.39 25.50
N ASN A 19 10.33 -2.01 24.44
CA ASN A 19 8.86 -2.06 24.42
C ASN A 19 8.32 -3.49 24.44
N LEU A 20 9.01 -4.45 23.81
CA LEU A 20 8.68 -5.87 23.89
C LEU A 20 8.91 -6.41 25.30
N ALA A 21 10.12 -6.16 25.86
CA ALA A 21 10.51 -6.61 27.18
C ALA A 21 9.64 -6.01 28.31
N SER A 22 9.22 -4.74 28.16
CA SER A 22 8.33 -4.06 29.12
C SER A 22 6.86 -4.42 28.98
N GLY A 23 6.49 -5.30 28.05
CA GLY A 23 5.10 -5.65 27.76
C GLY A 23 4.24 -4.51 27.19
N ARG A 24 4.86 -3.37 26.82
CA ARG A 24 4.13 -2.18 26.36
C ARG A 24 3.30 -2.48 25.11
N TYR A 25 3.81 -3.26 24.17
CA TYR A 25 3.05 -3.67 22.99
C TYR A 25 1.87 -4.58 23.34
N ALA A 26 2.08 -5.51 24.27
CA ALA A 26 1.00 -6.37 24.76
C ALA A 26 -0.10 -5.53 25.42
N LYS A 27 0.26 -4.58 26.26
CA LYS A 27 -0.69 -3.66 26.89
C LYS A 27 -1.45 -2.81 25.86
N GLN A 28 -0.76 -2.29 24.83
CA GLN A 28 -1.42 -1.54 23.76
C GLN A 28 -2.38 -2.42 22.95
N ALA A 29 -1.98 -3.65 22.63
CA ALA A 29 -2.84 -4.59 21.92
C ALA A 29 -4.08 -4.96 22.76
N HIS A 30 -3.88 -5.21 24.05
CA HIS A 30 -4.96 -5.50 24.99
C HIS A 30 -5.94 -4.34 25.11
N ASN A 31 -5.45 -3.09 25.26
CA ASN A 31 -6.32 -1.92 25.33
C ASN A 31 -7.13 -1.73 24.05
N ARG A 32 -6.49 -1.88 22.87
CA ARG A 32 -7.18 -1.79 21.58
C ARG A 32 -8.23 -2.89 21.40
N TYR A 33 -7.94 -4.12 21.86
CA TYR A 33 -8.90 -5.20 21.86
C TYR A 33 -10.14 -4.82 22.68
N HIS A 34 -9.96 -4.35 23.91
CA HIS A 34 -11.06 -3.92 24.77
C HIS A 34 -11.84 -2.73 24.21
N ASP A 35 -11.17 -1.76 23.60
CA ASP A 35 -11.84 -0.62 22.97
C ASP A 35 -12.71 -1.06 21.80
N ILE A 36 -12.21 -1.96 20.95
CA ILE A 36 -12.97 -2.57 19.86
C ILE A 36 -14.17 -3.33 20.41
N MET A 37 -13.98 -4.16 21.43
CA MET A 37 -15.07 -4.95 22.03
C MET A 37 -16.14 -4.07 22.65
N LYS A 38 -15.78 -2.97 23.32
CA LYS A 38 -16.76 -1.99 23.84
C LYS A 38 -17.60 -1.38 22.73
N LEU A 39 -16.97 -1.01 21.60
CA LEU A 39 -17.70 -0.47 20.44
C LEU A 39 -18.67 -1.49 19.85
N TYR A 40 -18.24 -2.75 19.69
CA TYR A 40 -19.12 -3.79 19.16
C TYR A 40 -20.21 -4.24 20.14
N ALA A 41 -19.97 -4.15 21.45
CA ALA A 41 -20.95 -4.48 22.49
C ALA A 41 -22.04 -3.41 22.66
N ALA A 42 -21.81 -2.18 22.24
CA ALA A 42 -22.78 -1.09 22.40
C ALA A 42 -24.09 -1.41 21.63
N GLU A 43 -25.22 -1.32 22.29
CA GLU A 43 -26.52 -1.78 21.76
C GLU A 43 -26.94 -1.06 20.47
N ASN A 44 -26.68 0.24 20.37
CA ASN A 44 -27.11 1.10 19.27
C ASN A 44 -26.04 1.28 18.19
N THR A 45 -25.14 0.29 18.00
CA THR A 45 -24.11 0.35 16.97
C THR A 45 -24.42 -0.59 15.81
N ILE A 46 -24.25 -0.10 14.58
CA ILE A 46 -24.23 -0.90 13.36
C ILE A 46 -22.79 -0.88 12.84
N SER A 47 -22.24 -2.07 12.57
CA SER A 47 -20.85 -2.20 12.14
C SER A 47 -20.76 -2.42 10.65
N TYR A 48 -19.85 -1.68 10.01
CA TYR A 48 -19.54 -1.81 8.60
C TYR A 48 -18.05 -2.04 8.40
N THR A 49 -17.72 -2.85 7.42
CA THR A 49 -16.36 -3.04 6.94
C THR A 49 -16.28 -2.78 5.45
N VAL A 50 -15.07 -2.53 4.97
CA VAL A 50 -14.82 -2.19 3.57
C VAL A 50 -14.61 -3.41 2.66
N SER A 51 -14.57 -4.62 3.24
CA SER A 51 -14.44 -5.88 2.50
C SER A 51 -14.96 -7.06 3.32
N ASN A 52 -15.34 -8.16 2.64
CA ASN A 52 -15.67 -9.42 3.28
C ASN A 52 -14.46 -10.02 4.02
N TYR A 53 -13.26 -9.85 3.45
CA TYR A 53 -12.03 -10.25 4.14
C TYR A 53 -11.94 -9.61 5.52
N THR A 54 -12.15 -8.28 5.62
CA THR A 54 -12.08 -7.56 6.90
C THR A 54 -13.20 -8.00 7.84
N ALA A 55 -14.43 -8.21 7.34
CA ALA A 55 -15.53 -8.72 8.16
C ALA A 55 -15.22 -10.11 8.75
N ASN A 56 -14.70 -11.01 7.92
CA ASN A 56 -14.32 -12.37 8.34
C ASN A 56 -13.14 -12.36 9.31
N ALA A 57 -12.13 -11.51 9.06
CA ALA A 57 -11.00 -11.34 9.97
C ALA A 57 -11.45 -10.84 11.34
N LEU A 58 -12.37 -9.88 11.39
CA LEU A 58 -12.94 -9.41 12.67
C LEU A 58 -13.66 -10.53 13.42
N LYS A 59 -14.52 -11.31 12.75
CA LYS A 59 -15.20 -12.46 13.36
C LYS A 59 -14.23 -13.55 13.85
N TYR A 60 -13.14 -13.76 13.12
CA TYR A 60 -12.13 -14.74 13.46
C TYR A 60 -11.30 -14.35 14.69
N TYR A 61 -10.84 -13.09 14.73
CA TYR A 61 -9.99 -12.60 15.82
C TYR A 61 -10.77 -12.14 17.07
N PHE A 62 -12.05 -11.80 16.91
CA PHE A 62 -12.92 -11.30 17.97
C PHE A 62 -14.16 -12.18 18.07
N THR A 63 -13.99 -13.38 18.57
CA THR A 63 -15.03 -14.41 18.61
C THR A 63 -16.25 -14.03 19.46
N GLU A 64 -16.11 -13.04 20.34
CA GLU A 64 -17.16 -12.49 21.16
C GLU A 64 -18.13 -11.58 20.40
N ILE A 65 -17.76 -11.12 19.20
CA ILE A 65 -18.63 -10.32 18.34
C ILE A 65 -19.75 -11.21 17.82
N LYS A 66 -20.96 -11.07 18.38
CA LYS A 66 -22.16 -11.80 17.96
C LYS A 66 -23.03 -11.00 16.99
N LYS A 67 -22.84 -9.68 16.92
CA LYS A 67 -23.56 -8.81 16.00
C LYS A 67 -23.14 -9.04 14.56
N GLU A 68 -24.06 -8.78 13.66
CA GLU A 68 -23.78 -8.77 12.23
C GLU A 68 -22.78 -7.67 11.88
N ILE A 69 -21.84 -7.99 10.99
CA ILE A 69 -20.91 -7.05 10.41
C ILE A 69 -21.27 -6.91 8.94
N ASN A 70 -21.79 -5.76 8.57
CA ASN A 70 -22.16 -5.45 7.21
C ASN A 70 -20.92 -5.10 6.38
N VAL A 71 -20.96 -5.43 5.10
CA VAL A 71 -19.92 -5.03 4.15
C VAL A 71 -20.45 -3.88 3.30
N CYS A 72 -19.71 -2.79 3.29
CA CYS A 72 -19.94 -1.66 2.43
C CYS A 72 -18.63 -1.34 1.72
N TYR A 73 -18.50 -1.77 0.48
CA TYR A 73 -17.31 -1.47 -0.32
C TYR A 73 -17.10 0.04 -0.43
N SER A 74 -15.87 0.44 -0.28
CA SER A 74 -15.53 1.86 -0.40
C SER A 74 -15.78 2.37 -1.82
N PRO A 75 -16.42 3.53 -1.97
CA PRO A 75 -16.66 4.11 -3.28
C PRO A 75 -15.34 4.49 -3.95
N LEU A 76 -15.30 4.30 -5.26
CA LEU A 76 -14.19 4.75 -6.08
C LEU A 76 -14.44 6.19 -6.52
N ARG A 77 -13.42 7.00 -6.34
CA ARG A 77 -13.44 8.36 -6.88
C ARG A 77 -12.74 8.35 -8.24
N LYS A 78 -13.51 8.43 -9.32
CA LYS A 78 -12.93 8.79 -10.60
C LYS A 78 -12.77 10.30 -10.60
N VAL A 79 -11.54 10.78 -10.61
CA VAL A 79 -11.25 12.20 -10.69
C VAL A 79 -10.34 12.40 -11.89
N ASP A 80 -10.86 13.04 -12.91
CA ASP A 80 -10.05 13.56 -14.01
C ASP A 80 -9.47 14.90 -13.54
N PHE A 81 -8.23 14.86 -13.09
CA PHE A 81 -7.52 16.10 -12.75
C PHE A 81 -7.04 16.78 -14.02
N THR A 82 -7.56 17.96 -14.27
CA THR A 82 -7.15 18.85 -15.38
C THR A 82 -6.09 19.85 -14.95
N GLY A 83 -5.53 19.69 -13.75
CA GLY A 83 -4.52 20.58 -13.20
C GLY A 83 -3.16 20.46 -13.92
N GLU A 84 -2.35 21.49 -13.78
CA GLU A 84 -0.96 21.44 -14.24
C GLU A 84 -0.15 20.45 -13.41
N ILE A 85 0.81 19.79 -14.07
CA ILE A 85 1.73 18.87 -13.42
C ILE A 85 2.80 19.68 -12.70
N GLU A 86 2.78 19.58 -11.38
CA GLU A 86 3.67 20.34 -10.49
C GLU A 86 5.02 19.66 -10.25
N ASN A 87 5.05 18.32 -10.28
CA ASN A 87 6.27 17.58 -9.97
C ASN A 87 7.25 17.57 -11.17
N PRO A 88 8.40 18.27 -11.07
CA PRO A 88 9.30 18.43 -12.21
C PRO A 88 10.03 17.12 -12.55
N ILE A 89 10.24 16.22 -11.58
CA ILE A 89 10.91 14.92 -11.81
C ILE A 89 9.99 14.02 -12.63
N LEU A 90 8.70 13.95 -12.24
CA LEU A 90 7.69 13.17 -12.95
C LEU A 90 7.49 13.69 -14.38
N LYS A 91 7.33 15.00 -14.52
CA LYS A 91 7.15 15.67 -15.82
C LYS A 91 8.33 15.35 -16.76
N LYS A 92 9.56 15.57 -16.31
CA LYS A 92 10.76 15.26 -17.08
C LYS A 92 10.86 13.77 -17.44
N LEU A 93 10.49 12.87 -16.52
CA LEU A 93 10.52 11.44 -16.77
C LEU A 93 9.58 11.05 -17.91
N VAL A 94 8.34 11.52 -17.88
CA VAL A 94 7.33 11.23 -18.92
C VAL A 94 7.72 11.86 -20.24
N GLU A 95 8.12 13.12 -20.26
CA GLU A 95 8.59 13.84 -21.47
C GLU A 95 9.80 13.17 -22.12
N SER A 96 10.65 12.50 -21.34
CA SER A 96 11.78 11.73 -21.88
C SER A 96 11.38 10.43 -22.60
N GLY A 97 10.09 10.04 -22.57
CA GLY A 97 9.59 8.79 -23.14
C GLY A 97 10.01 7.54 -22.37
N LYS A 98 10.66 7.67 -21.21
CA LYS A 98 11.11 6.54 -20.40
C LYS A 98 9.93 5.80 -19.80
N LYS A 99 9.89 4.50 -20.00
CA LYS A 99 8.90 3.59 -19.41
C LYS A 99 9.20 3.35 -17.92
N TYR A 100 8.16 3.24 -17.10
CA TYR A 100 8.34 2.97 -15.68
C TYR A 100 7.22 2.13 -15.06
N PHE A 101 7.58 1.38 -14.02
CA PHE A 101 6.66 0.80 -13.07
C PHE A 101 6.46 1.75 -11.90
N PHE A 102 5.27 1.73 -11.32
CA PHE A 102 4.89 2.64 -10.25
C PHE A 102 4.59 1.88 -8.96
N MET A 103 5.05 2.38 -7.81
CA MET A 103 4.77 1.80 -6.49
C MET A 103 4.53 2.89 -5.45
N ILE A 104 3.39 2.80 -4.76
CA ILE A 104 2.94 3.79 -3.78
C ILE A 104 3.26 3.34 -2.35
N ALA A 105 3.49 4.33 -1.46
CA ALA A 105 3.72 4.14 -0.03
C ALA A 105 4.85 3.14 0.30
N ALA A 106 5.94 3.19 -0.47
CA ALA A 106 7.08 2.28 -0.34
C ALA A 106 7.84 2.37 1.00
N ASN A 107 7.49 3.29 1.90
CA ASN A 107 8.06 3.40 3.24
C ASN A 107 7.38 2.52 4.30
N ARG A 108 6.33 1.79 3.96
CA ARG A 108 5.60 0.93 4.87
C ARG A 108 6.05 -0.53 4.74
N ILE A 109 6.39 -1.17 5.86
CA ILE A 109 6.87 -2.57 5.87
C ILE A 109 5.83 -3.51 5.27
N TYR A 110 4.55 -3.33 5.61
CA TYR A 110 3.48 -4.19 5.10
C TYR A 110 3.20 -4.02 3.60
N LYS A 111 3.68 -2.95 2.98
CA LYS A 111 3.65 -2.76 1.52
C LYS A 111 4.75 -3.54 0.79
N ASN A 112 5.64 -4.21 1.54
CA ASN A 112 6.64 -5.15 1.04
C ASN A 112 7.49 -4.66 -0.15
N PRO A 113 8.03 -3.43 -0.12
CA PRO A 113 8.81 -2.93 -1.26
C PRO A 113 10.09 -3.72 -1.50
N GLY A 114 10.55 -4.47 -0.52
CA GLY A 114 11.77 -5.28 -0.64
C GLY A 114 11.71 -6.31 -1.78
N VAL A 115 10.55 -6.92 -2.03
CA VAL A 115 10.38 -7.87 -3.14
C VAL A 115 10.49 -7.16 -4.50
N VAL A 116 9.83 -5.99 -4.61
CA VAL A 116 9.91 -5.17 -5.83
C VAL A 116 11.35 -4.74 -6.10
N MET A 117 12.07 -4.25 -5.09
CA MET A 117 13.45 -3.80 -5.26
C MET A 117 14.38 -4.92 -5.73
N LYS A 118 14.18 -6.16 -5.22
CA LYS A 118 14.96 -7.32 -5.66
C LYS A 118 14.63 -7.73 -7.10
N ALA A 119 13.36 -7.81 -7.45
CA ALA A 119 12.91 -8.16 -8.79
C ALA A 119 13.34 -7.09 -9.81
N PHE A 120 13.13 -5.82 -9.47
CA PHE A 120 13.44 -4.70 -10.35
C PHE A 120 14.93 -4.56 -10.66
N LYS A 121 15.80 -4.88 -9.72
CA LYS A 121 17.25 -4.89 -9.97
C LYS A 121 17.60 -5.79 -11.16
N ARG A 122 17.00 -6.98 -11.26
CA ARG A 122 17.21 -7.92 -12.37
C ARG A 122 16.62 -7.38 -13.68
N ILE A 123 15.37 -6.91 -13.64
CA ILE A 123 14.68 -6.37 -14.82
C ILE A 123 15.42 -5.18 -15.40
N SER A 124 15.95 -4.28 -14.57
CA SER A 124 16.65 -3.07 -15.03
C SER A 124 18.06 -3.33 -15.61
N GLU A 125 18.58 -4.55 -15.49
CA GLU A 125 19.82 -4.98 -16.16
C GLU A 125 19.54 -5.37 -17.63
N GLU A 126 18.33 -5.81 -17.94
CA GLU A 126 17.92 -6.29 -19.26
C GLU A 126 17.10 -5.24 -20.04
N TYR A 127 16.34 -4.41 -19.36
CA TYR A 127 15.40 -3.47 -19.96
C TYR A 127 15.65 -2.04 -19.50
N ASP A 128 15.56 -1.08 -20.44
CA ASP A 128 15.65 0.36 -20.10
C ASP A 128 14.33 0.87 -19.51
N VAL A 129 14.02 0.42 -18.31
CA VAL A 129 12.84 0.83 -17.55
C VAL A 129 13.22 1.47 -16.23
N LYS A 130 12.32 2.28 -15.67
CA LYS A 130 12.46 2.91 -14.37
C LYS A 130 11.49 2.30 -13.36
N LEU A 131 11.84 2.37 -12.08
CA LEU A 131 10.92 2.17 -10.98
C LEU A 131 10.70 3.51 -10.30
N VAL A 132 9.47 3.99 -10.30
CA VAL A 132 9.06 5.18 -9.57
C VAL A 132 8.40 4.76 -8.27
N THR A 133 8.88 5.30 -7.16
CA THR A 133 8.30 5.05 -5.84
C THR A 133 7.90 6.34 -5.16
N LEU A 134 6.91 6.24 -4.27
CA LEU A 134 6.55 7.32 -3.36
C LEU A 134 6.99 6.99 -1.95
N LYS A 135 7.74 7.92 -1.32
CA LYS A 135 8.13 7.86 0.09
C LYS A 135 9.01 6.67 0.47
N TYR A 136 9.82 6.16 -0.46
CA TYR A 136 10.83 5.16 -0.12
C TYR A 136 11.98 5.78 0.68
N GLY A 137 12.28 7.05 0.42
CA GLY A 137 13.23 7.88 1.15
C GLY A 137 14.57 8.08 0.47
N LYS A 138 14.90 7.28 -0.55
CA LYS A 138 16.14 7.42 -1.36
C LYS A 138 16.13 6.56 -2.61
N ASN A 139 16.91 6.96 -3.60
CA ASN A 139 17.19 6.12 -4.74
C ASN A 139 18.23 5.06 -4.36
N ILE A 140 17.95 3.79 -4.66
CA ILE A 140 18.85 2.67 -4.35
C ILE A 140 19.58 2.10 -5.57
N HIS A 141 19.17 2.51 -6.76
CA HIS A 141 19.74 2.09 -8.04
C HIS A 141 19.59 3.21 -9.08
N LYS A 142 20.41 3.23 -10.15
CA LYS A 142 20.34 4.23 -11.24
C LYS A 142 18.99 4.27 -11.98
N SER A 143 18.24 3.18 -11.93
CA SER A 143 16.92 3.06 -12.55
C SER A 143 15.76 3.22 -11.56
N HIS A 144 16.05 3.53 -10.29
CA HIS A 144 15.05 3.80 -9.26
C HIS A 144 14.96 5.30 -8.99
N ILE A 145 13.75 5.83 -9.00
CA ILE A 145 13.43 7.24 -8.76
C ILE A 145 12.40 7.30 -7.64
N ASP A 146 12.80 7.83 -6.48
CA ASP A 146 11.85 8.12 -5.40
C ASP A 146 11.42 9.58 -5.47
N ILE A 147 10.12 9.81 -5.71
CA ILE A 147 9.58 11.16 -5.92
C ILE A 147 9.13 11.80 -4.59
N GLY A 148 8.91 10.98 -3.55
CA GLY A 148 8.44 11.48 -2.26
C GLY A 148 6.93 11.68 -2.20
N TYR A 149 6.43 12.86 -2.54
CA TYR A 149 5.01 13.21 -2.53
C TYR A 149 4.56 13.69 -3.91
N LEU A 150 3.32 13.37 -4.26
CA LEU A 150 2.64 13.85 -5.46
C LEU A 150 1.31 14.50 -5.07
N SER A 151 0.94 15.57 -5.76
CA SER A 151 -0.41 16.12 -5.74
C SER A 151 -1.41 15.14 -6.37
N ASP A 152 -2.70 15.40 -6.24
CA ASP A 152 -3.71 14.55 -6.88
C ASP A 152 -3.58 14.57 -8.41
N ALA A 153 -3.26 15.73 -9.00
CA ALA A 153 -3.00 15.87 -10.44
C ALA A 153 -1.75 15.08 -10.88
N ASP A 154 -0.66 15.21 -10.12
CA ASP A 154 0.56 14.43 -10.37
C ASP A 154 0.34 12.92 -10.22
N MET A 155 -0.51 12.50 -9.26
CA MET A 155 -0.87 11.09 -9.06
C MET A 155 -1.61 10.51 -10.26
N ASP A 156 -2.62 11.22 -10.76
CA ASP A 156 -3.37 10.83 -11.94
C ASP A 156 -2.44 10.74 -13.17
N TYR A 157 -1.58 11.74 -13.33
CA TYR A 157 -0.57 11.75 -14.39
C TYR A 157 0.42 10.58 -14.25
N ALA A 158 0.88 10.28 -13.03
CA ALA A 158 1.77 9.15 -12.78
C ALA A 158 1.13 7.81 -13.12
N TYR A 159 -0.15 7.62 -12.79
CA TYR A 159 -0.88 6.42 -13.19
C TYR A 159 -0.98 6.30 -14.71
N LYS A 160 -1.48 7.34 -15.38
CA LYS A 160 -1.74 7.31 -16.84
C LYS A 160 -0.52 6.99 -17.69
N HIS A 161 0.69 7.26 -17.19
CA HIS A 161 1.94 7.06 -17.93
C HIS A 161 2.78 5.88 -17.46
N ALA A 162 2.38 5.19 -16.39
CA ALA A 162 3.08 4.00 -15.92
C ALA A 162 2.78 2.78 -16.79
N LEU A 163 3.72 1.83 -16.86
CA LEU A 163 3.49 0.52 -17.47
C LEU A 163 2.53 -0.35 -16.66
N ALA A 164 2.68 -0.29 -15.34
CA ALA A 164 1.84 -0.98 -14.38
C ALA A 164 2.07 -0.43 -12.97
N LEU A 165 1.08 -0.60 -12.10
CA LEU A 165 1.25 -0.46 -10.66
C LEU A 165 1.79 -1.77 -10.06
N LEU A 166 2.80 -1.66 -9.20
CA LEU A 166 3.31 -2.78 -8.40
C LEU A 166 2.78 -2.67 -6.96
N PHE A 167 2.00 -3.65 -6.54
CA PHE A 167 1.30 -3.64 -5.26
C PHE A 167 1.52 -4.92 -4.44
N PRO A 168 2.74 -5.12 -3.90
CA PRO A 168 3.16 -6.34 -3.22
C PRO A 168 2.77 -6.40 -1.74
N SER A 169 1.68 -5.77 -1.34
CA SER A 169 1.27 -5.65 0.06
C SER A 169 1.03 -7.00 0.71
N PHE A 170 1.47 -7.17 1.96
CA PHE A 170 1.14 -8.33 2.78
C PHE A 170 -0.27 -8.25 3.38
N PHE A 171 -0.77 -7.05 3.58
CA PHE A 171 -2.05 -6.82 4.25
C PHE A 171 -2.72 -5.54 3.77
N GLU A 172 -4.01 -5.65 3.41
CA GLU A 172 -4.88 -4.53 3.06
C GLU A 172 -6.29 -4.77 3.59
N GLY A 173 -6.96 -3.68 3.95
CA GLY A 173 -8.38 -3.73 4.29
C GLY A 173 -9.30 -3.60 3.07
N PHE A 174 -8.85 -2.86 2.04
CA PHE A 174 -9.51 -2.69 0.75
C PHE A 174 -8.51 -2.73 -0.41
N GLY A 175 -7.58 -1.76 -0.48
CA GLY A 175 -6.57 -1.72 -1.55
C GLY A 175 -6.95 -0.75 -2.67
N TYR A 176 -7.11 0.53 -2.37
CA TYR A 176 -7.41 1.57 -3.35
C TYR A 176 -6.42 1.66 -4.52
N PRO A 177 -5.09 1.69 -4.30
CA PRO A 177 -4.15 1.95 -5.38
C PRO A 177 -4.26 1.01 -6.58
N PRO A 178 -4.46 -0.31 -6.43
CA PRO A 178 -4.66 -1.19 -7.58
C PRO A 178 -5.92 -0.86 -8.39
N ILE A 179 -7.00 -0.44 -7.74
CA ILE A 179 -8.23 -0.07 -8.44
C ILE A 179 -8.03 1.25 -9.17
N GLU A 180 -7.35 2.22 -8.52
CA GLU A 180 -7.00 3.49 -9.15
C GLU A 180 -6.15 3.26 -10.41
N ALA A 181 -5.20 2.32 -10.37
CA ALA A 181 -4.41 1.94 -11.54
C ALA A 181 -5.30 1.44 -12.69
N ILE A 182 -6.23 0.51 -12.40
CA ILE A 182 -7.14 -0.05 -13.41
C ILE A 182 -8.05 1.02 -14.00
N ILE A 183 -8.61 1.91 -13.18
CA ILE A 183 -9.46 3.02 -13.64
C ILE A 183 -8.67 3.97 -14.55
N ASN A 184 -7.38 4.16 -14.28
CA ASN A 184 -6.48 4.95 -15.11
C ASN A 184 -5.93 4.20 -16.33
N GLY A 185 -6.43 3.00 -16.60
CA GLY A 185 -6.11 2.23 -17.81
C GLY A 185 -4.78 1.47 -17.75
N ILE A 186 -4.15 1.33 -16.59
CA ILE A 186 -2.92 0.55 -16.44
C ILE A 186 -3.12 -0.73 -15.62
N PRO A 187 -2.37 -1.81 -15.91
CA PRO A 187 -2.43 -3.04 -15.14
C PRO A 187 -2.00 -2.84 -13.68
N ALA A 188 -2.64 -3.59 -12.76
CA ALA A 188 -2.21 -3.73 -11.39
C ALA A 188 -1.60 -5.13 -11.17
N ILE A 189 -0.30 -5.18 -10.85
CA ILE A 189 0.42 -6.39 -10.48
C ILE A 189 0.43 -6.43 -8.95
N ALA A 190 -0.38 -7.29 -8.37
CA ALA A 190 -0.68 -7.27 -6.95
C ALA A 190 -0.49 -8.65 -6.30
N SER A 191 -0.22 -8.66 -4.99
CA SER A 191 -0.17 -9.88 -4.21
C SER A 191 -1.57 -10.51 -4.07
N ASN A 192 -1.64 -11.85 -4.13
CA ASN A 192 -2.88 -12.61 -3.99
C ASN A 192 -3.20 -12.87 -2.51
N VAL A 193 -3.39 -11.79 -1.73
CA VAL A 193 -3.63 -11.89 -0.28
C VAL A 193 -4.70 -10.91 0.20
N THR A 194 -5.32 -11.24 1.32
CA THR A 194 -6.28 -10.40 2.06
C THR A 194 -7.48 -9.97 1.21
N SER A 195 -7.82 -8.68 1.20
CA SER A 195 -8.92 -8.12 0.42
C SER A 195 -8.58 -7.88 -1.06
N ILE A 196 -7.32 -8.02 -1.46
CA ILE A 196 -6.87 -7.64 -2.80
C ILE A 196 -7.59 -8.46 -3.89
N PRO A 197 -7.65 -9.80 -3.82
CA PRO A 197 -8.39 -10.59 -4.83
C PRO A 197 -9.89 -10.33 -4.83
N GLU A 198 -10.48 -10.09 -3.65
CA GLU A 198 -11.90 -9.76 -3.52
C GLU A 198 -12.24 -8.47 -4.26
N VAL A 199 -11.34 -7.48 -4.18
CA VAL A 199 -11.59 -6.14 -4.70
C VAL A 199 -11.26 -6.01 -6.19
N LEU A 200 -10.23 -6.70 -6.65
CA LEU A 200 -9.79 -6.62 -8.05
C LEU A 200 -10.44 -7.67 -8.96
N GLY A 201 -10.89 -8.80 -8.41
CA GLY A 201 -11.41 -9.90 -9.21
C GLY A 201 -10.44 -10.30 -10.34
N ASP A 202 -10.96 -10.52 -11.53
CA ASP A 202 -10.18 -10.92 -12.71
C ASP A 202 -9.40 -9.76 -13.37
N ALA A 203 -9.57 -8.52 -12.89
CA ALA A 203 -8.83 -7.39 -13.43
C ALA A 203 -7.40 -7.27 -12.88
N GLY A 204 -7.07 -8.00 -11.82
CA GLY A 204 -5.74 -8.03 -11.21
C GLY A 204 -4.80 -9.05 -11.87
N ILE A 205 -3.51 -8.71 -11.95
CA ILE A 205 -2.44 -9.67 -12.25
C ILE A 205 -1.82 -10.06 -10.91
N TYR A 206 -1.96 -11.33 -10.51
CA TYR A 206 -1.56 -11.78 -9.18
C TYR A 206 -0.24 -12.56 -9.17
N PHE A 207 0.47 -12.47 -8.05
CA PHE A 207 1.67 -13.25 -7.76
C PHE A 207 1.71 -13.69 -6.29
#